data_79eb853c17038e94fbd8909b4ef0467e
#
_entry.id   79eb853c17038e94fbd8909b4ef0467e
#
_cell.length_a   1.000
_cell.length_b   1.000
_cell.length_c   1.000
_cell.angle_alpha   90.00
_cell.angle_beta   90.00
_cell.angle_gamma   90.00
#
_symmetry.space_group_name_H-M   'P 1'
#
loop_
_entity.id
_entity.type
_entity.pdbx_description
1 polymer ?
#
loop_
_entity_poly.entity_id
_entity_poly.type
_entity_poly.pdbx_seq_one_letter_code
_entity_poly.pdbx_strand_id
1 'polypeptide(L)'
;MGRSKANLPFGNGTLLEWMVRLVGEALDDVWVSVPPAGAAVGGEVVRVPVTAIGALPDDSALGGPLAALRVALSRLDRPVLLVACDLPFLAAKDLRALASASPEPEAALLAEAEGPQPLAALYRPSLLPTIETMLARGRLAMRDLLGEIGFRTLPATTAHVGCPPLANLNTPEEYAAAVARAAAARLI
;
A
#
# COMPACT_ATOMS: atom_id res chain seq x y z
N MET A 1 -3.41 17.74 3.64
CA MET A 1 -2.92 18.11 2.29
C MET A 1 -4.13 18.07 1.36
N GLY A 2 -4.54 19.17 0.74
CA GLY A 2 -5.76 19.22 -0.12
C GLY A 2 -5.59 18.60 -1.51
N ARG A 3 -4.46 17.92 -1.78
CA ARG A 3 -4.12 17.28 -3.06
C ARG A 3 -4.01 15.76 -2.90
N SER A 4 -4.20 15.03 -4.00
CA SER A 4 -3.96 13.59 -4.03
C SER A 4 -2.48 13.30 -3.80
N LYS A 5 -2.14 12.53 -2.77
CA LYS A 5 -0.76 12.11 -2.49
C LYS A 5 -0.14 11.37 -3.68
N ALA A 6 -0.94 10.57 -4.39
CA ALA A 6 -0.50 9.80 -5.55
C ALA A 6 0.13 10.68 -6.65
N ASN A 7 -0.37 11.91 -6.82
CA ASN A 7 0.08 12.86 -7.84
C ASN A 7 1.21 13.80 -7.36
N LEU A 8 1.69 13.67 -6.13
CA LEU A 8 2.80 14.50 -5.65
C LEU A 8 4.08 14.18 -6.43
N PRO A 9 4.87 15.19 -6.84
CA PRO A 9 6.14 14.96 -7.51
C PRO A 9 7.11 14.15 -6.65
N PHE A 10 7.72 13.08 -7.20
CA PHE A 10 8.76 12.32 -6.51
C PHE A 10 9.79 11.82 -7.52
N GLY A 11 10.98 12.38 -7.49
CA GLY A 11 11.99 12.18 -8.52
C GLY A 11 11.53 12.70 -9.89
N ASN A 12 11.69 11.90 -10.93
CA ASN A 12 11.35 12.24 -12.30
C ASN A 12 9.86 11.98 -12.65
N GLY A 13 9.02 11.74 -11.65
CA GLY A 13 7.61 11.43 -11.86
C GLY A 13 6.75 11.75 -10.65
N THR A 14 5.67 11.02 -10.48
CA THR A 14 4.78 11.11 -9.32
C THR A 14 5.14 10.06 -8.26
N LEU A 15 4.68 10.27 -7.04
CA LEU A 15 4.83 9.31 -5.95
C LEU A 15 4.21 7.95 -6.30
N LEU A 16 3.08 7.93 -7.01
CA LEU A 16 2.47 6.68 -7.47
C LEU A 16 3.36 5.96 -8.49
N GLU A 17 3.92 6.68 -9.46
CA GLU A 17 4.85 6.10 -10.45
C GLU A 17 6.10 5.53 -9.79
N TRP A 18 6.61 6.22 -8.76
CA TRP A 18 7.69 5.72 -7.93
C TRP A 18 7.32 4.39 -7.26
N MET A 19 6.16 4.36 -6.60
CA MET A 19 5.71 3.17 -5.89
C MET A 19 5.41 1.99 -6.82
N VAL A 20 4.82 2.23 -7.99
CA VAL A 20 4.57 1.16 -8.98
C VAL A 20 5.89 0.57 -9.49
N ARG A 21 6.92 1.39 -9.73
CA ARG A 21 8.25 0.88 -10.07
C ARG A 21 8.86 0.05 -8.94
N LEU A 22 8.84 0.60 -7.71
CA LEU A 22 9.40 -0.08 -6.54
C LEU A 22 8.75 -1.46 -6.30
N VAL A 23 7.42 -1.53 -6.40
CA VAL A 23 6.70 -2.80 -6.27
C VAL A 23 7.00 -3.71 -7.46
N GLY A 24 7.12 -3.17 -8.68
CA GLY A 24 7.49 -3.89 -9.90
C GLY A 24 8.90 -4.49 -9.87
N GLU A 25 9.82 -3.97 -9.04
CA GLU A 25 11.12 -4.61 -8.78
C GLU A 25 11.00 -5.91 -7.97
N ALA A 26 9.89 -6.08 -7.27
CA ALA A 26 9.63 -7.24 -6.42
C ALA A 26 8.65 -8.23 -7.02
N LEU A 27 7.67 -7.77 -7.78
CA LEU A 27 6.52 -8.52 -8.27
C LEU A 27 6.19 -8.13 -9.71
N ASP A 28 5.83 -9.12 -10.53
CA ASP A 28 5.47 -8.90 -11.94
C ASP A 28 4.07 -8.26 -12.09
N ASP A 29 3.14 -8.59 -11.20
CA ASP A 29 1.74 -8.19 -11.27
C ASP A 29 1.45 -7.01 -10.34
N VAL A 30 1.48 -5.79 -10.85
CA VAL A 30 1.18 -4.57 -10.10
C VAL A 30 -0.15 -3.97 -10.56
N TRP A 31 -1.09 -3.85 -9.63
CA TRP A 31 -2.41 -3.25 -9.83
C TRP A 31 -2.54 -1.98 -8.99
N VAL A 32 -3.21 -0.97 -9.52
CA VAL A 32 -3.48 0.27 -8.79
C VAL A 32 -4.95 0.31 -8.39
N SER A 33 -5.23 0.39 -7.08
CA SER A 33 -6.57 0.70 -6.60
C SER A 33 -6.87 2.17 -6.87
N VAL A 34 -8.00 2.42 -7.51
CA VAL A 34 -8.44 3.76 -7.88
C VAL A 34 -9.84 4.04 -7.35
N PRO A 35 -10.20 5.31 -7.09
CA PRO A 35 -11.56 5.66 -6.76
C PRO A 35 -12.55 5.19 -7.84
N PRO A 36 -13.84 5.01 -7.51
CA PRO A 36 -14.87 4.73 -8.50
C PRO A 36 -14.81 5.72 -9.67
N ALA A 37 -15.23 5.27 -10.86
CA ALA A 37 -15.19 6.09 -12.07
C ALA A 37 -15.90 7.45 -11.86
N GLY A 38 -15.19 8.54 -12.14
CA GLY A 38 -15.67 9.91 -11.94
C GLY A 38 -15.41 10.50 -10.56
N ALA A 39 -14.96 9.72 -9.59
CA ALA A 39 -14.54 10.24 -8.30
C ALA A 39 -13.09 10.76 -8.36
N ALA A 40 -12.87 11.96 -7.84
CA ALA A 40 -11.54 12.56 -7.72
C ALA A 40 -11.09 12.54 -6.26
N VAL A 41 -9.82 12.28 -6.02
CA VAL A 41 -9.19 12.40 -4.70
C VAL A 41 -8.55 13.78 -4.59
N GLY A 42 -9.04 14.60 -3.66
CA GLY A 42 -8.56 15.99 -3.53
C GLY A 42 -8.80 16.86 -4.78
N GLY A 43 -9.84 16.56 -5.57
CA GLY A 43 -10.16 17.29 -6.80
C GLY A 43 -9.31 16.90 -8.02
N GLU A 44 -8.43 15.91 -7.88
CA GLU A 44 -7.52 15.46 -8.94
C GLU A 44 -7.81 14.01 -9.35
N VAL A 45 -7.68 13.73 -10.65
CA VAL A 45 -7.76 12.36 -11.19
C VAL A 45 -6.43 11.66 -10.95
N VAL A 46 -6.50 10.44 -10.38
CA VAL A 46 -5.33 9.56 -10.23
C VAL A 46 -5.03 8.92 -11.60
N ARG A 47 -3.86 9.18 -12.14
CA ARG A 47 -3.40 8.57 -13.39
C ARG A 47 -2.68 7.26 -13.07
N VAL A 48 -3.16 6.16 -13.62
CA VAL A 48 -2.52 4.85 -13.47
C VAL A 48 -1.26 4.82 -14.35
N PRO A 49 -0.08 4.52 -13.77
CA PRO A 49 1.15 4.41 -14.54
C PRO A 49 1.07 3.28 -15.57
N VAL A 50 1.67 3.49 -16.75
CA VAL A 50 1.71 2.50 -17.83
C VAL A 50 2.47 1.22 -17.46
N THR A 51 3.26 1.25 -16.41
CA THR A 51 4.00 0.10 -15.85
C THR A 51 3.14 -0.78 -14.94
N ALA A 52 1.94 -0.31 -14.54
CA ALA A 52 0.97 -1.16 -13.84
C ALA A 52 0.21 -2.03 -14.86
N ILE A 53 -0.14 -3.26 -14.46
CA ILE A 53 -0.96 -4.15 -15.29
C ILE A 53 -2.35 -3.57 -15.52
N GLY A 54 -2.93 -2.90 -14.50
CA GLY A 54 -4.24 -2.29 -14.62
C GLY A 54 -4.69 -1.55 -13.37
N ALA A 55 -5.93 -1.08 -13.44
CA ALA A 55 -6.62 -0.43 -12.34
C ALA A 55 -7.70 -1.35 -11.75
N LEU A 56 -7.82 -1.35 -10.43
CA LEU A 56 -8.93 -1.95 -9.70
C LEU A 56 -9.81 -0.82 -9.15
N PRO A 57 -10.94 -0.52 -9.81
CA PRO A 57 -11.87 0.47 -9.28
C PRO A 57 -12.44 0.01 -7.94
N ASP A 58 -12.36 0.86 -6.95
CA ASP A 58 -13.08 0.66 -5.70
C ASP A 58 -14.59 0.78 -5.99
N ASP A 59 -15.34 -0.26 -5.70
CA ASP A 59 -16.79 -0.30 -5.89
C ASP A 59 -17.56 0.04 -4.61
N SER A 60 -16.84 0.32 -3.55
CA SER A 60 -17.40 0.61 -2.24
C SER A 60 -17.76 2.08 -2.10
N ALA A 61 -19.03 2.35 -1.78
CA ALA A 61 -19.45 3.67 -1.31
C ALA A 61 -18.77 4.09 0.01
N LEU A 62 -18.19 3.12 0.72
CA LEU A 62 -17.51 3.33 1.98
C LEU A 62 -16.06 3.85 1.80
N GLY A 63 -15.42 3.50 0.67
CA GLY A 63 -14.04 3.87 0.39
C GLY A 63 -13.01 3.31 1.37
N GLY A 64 -11.76 3.69 1.17
CA GLY A 64 -10.67 3.36 2.08
C GLY A 64 -9.97 2.03 1.82
N PRO A 65 -8.84 1.78 2.51
CA PRO A 65 -7.96 0.65 2.17
C PRO A 65 -8.56 -0.73 2.45
N LEU A 66 -9.48 -0.85 3.41
CA LEU A 66 -10.15 -2.13 3.67
C LEU A 66 -11.13 -2.50 2.55
N ALA A 67 -11.85 -1.52 2.00
CA ALA A 67 -12.72 -1.71 0.85
C ALA A 67 -11.91 -2.06 -0.41
N ALA A 68 -10.81 -1.37 -0.65
CA ALA A 68 -9.89 -1.67 -1.74
C ALA A 68 -9.31 -3.09 -1.63
N LEU A 69 -8.92 -3.54 -0.43
CA LEU A 69 -8.45 -4.90 -0.17
C LEU A 69 -9.53 -5.93 -0.50
N ARG A 70 -10.80 -5.71 -0.09
CA ARG A 70 -11.92 -6.59 -0.43
C ARG A 70 -12.05 -6.75 -1.94
N VAL A 71 -12.04 -5.63 -2.68
CA VAL A 71 -12.14 -5.66 -4.15
C VAL A 71 -10.99 -6.46 -4.76
N ALA A 72 -9.76 -6.20 -4.32
CA ALA A 72 -8.58 -6.90 -4.84
C ALA A 72 -8.64 -8.40 -4.58
N LEU A 73 -8.92 -8.83 -3.35
CA LEU A 73 -9.02 -10.25 -3.00
C LEU A 73 -10.15 -10.96 -3.75
N SER A 74 -11.32 -10.30 -3.88
CA SER A 74 -12.46 -10.87 -4.60
C SER A 74 -12.23 -11.00 -6.11
N ARG A 75 -11.55 -10.01 -6.73
CA ARG A 75 -11.36 -10.01 -8.19
C ARG A 75 -10.18 -10.85 -8.64
N LEU A 76 -9.11 -10.88 -7.84
CA LEU A 76 -7.89 -11.59 -8.20
C LEU A 76 -7.90 -13.06 -7.76
N ASP A 77 -8.72 -13.40 -6.76
CA ASP A 77 -8.86 -14.75 -6.18
C ASP A 77 -7.52 -15.40 -5.82
N ARG A 78 -6.61 -14.59 -5.29
CA ARG A 78 -5.26 -14.99 -4.88
C ARG A 78 -4.74 -14.08 -3.77
N PRO A 79 -3.64 -14.44 -3.06
CA PRO A 79 -3.03 -13.55 -2.09
C PRO A 79 -2.66 -12.18 -2.71
N VAL A 80 -2.97 -11.12 -1.99
CA VAL A 80 -2.73 -9.73 -2.40
C VAL A 80 -1.72 -9.09 -1.47
N LEU A 81 -0.64 -8.58 -2.04
CA LEU A 81 0.28 -7.69 -1.34
C LEU A 81 -0.26 -6.25 -1.45
N LEU A 82 -0.85 -5.77 -0.35
CA LEU A 82 -1.37 -4.40 -0.26
C LEU A 82 -0.26 -3.46 0.15
N VAL A 83 -0.01 -2.44 -0.67
CA VAL A 83 1.02 -1.43 -0.42
C VAL A 83 0.42 -0.04 -0.58
N ALA A 84 0.59 0.81 0.45
CA ALA A 84 0.19 2.22 0.36
C ALA A 84 1.15 3.02 -0.51
N CYS A 85 0.61 3.99 -1.26
CA CYS A 85 1.43 4.85 -2.12
C CYS A 85 2.31 5.86 -1.36
N ASP A 86 2.15 6.00 -0.06
CA ASP A 86 2.88 6.95 0.79
C ASP A 86 4.01 6.31 1.61
N LEU A 87 4.53 5.15 1.17
CA LEU A 87 5.66 4.43 1.77
C LEU A 87 6.87 4.35 0.80
N PRO A 88 7.48 5.47 0.41
CA PRO A 88 8.44 5.52 -0.70
C PRO A 88 9.79 4.83 -0.44
N PHE A 89 10.07 4.43 0.80
CA PHE A 89 11.35 3.84 1.20
C PHE A 89 11.30 2.34 1.49
N LEU A 90 10.21 1.67 1.11
CA LEU A 90 10.12 0.22 1.21
C LEU A 90 11.27 -0.45 0.45
N ALA A 91 11.76 -1.55 0.97
CA ALA A 91 12.77 -2.35 0.28
C ALA A 91 12.10 -3.43 -0.59
N ALA A 92 12.47 -3.52 -1.86
CA ALA A 92 11.95 -4.56 -2.76
C ALA A 92 12.20 -5.98 -2.22
N LYS A 93 13.32 -6.20 -1.50
CA LYS A 93 13.59 -7.49 -0.84
C LYS A 93 12.55 -7.85 0.24
N ASP A 94 12.03 -6.87 0.97
CA ASP A 94 11.02 -7.10 2.00
C ASP A 94 9.67 -7.42 1.37
N LEU A 95 9.32 -6.77 0.26
CA LEU A 95 8.14 -7.10 -0.53
C LEU A 95 8.21 -8.52 -1.09
N ARG A 96 9.37 -8.96 -1.58
CA ARG A 96 9.61 -10.36 -1.99
C ARG A 96 9.48 -11.33 -0.83
N ALA A 97 10.00 -10.98 0.35
CA ALA A 97 9.87 -11.80 1.54
C ALA A 97 8.40 -11.96 1.98
N LEU A 98 7.62 -10.87 1.93
CA LEU A 98 6.17 -10.94 2.18
C LEU A 98 5.46 -11.84 1.15
N ALA A 99 5.74 -11.65 -0.14
CA ALA A 99 5.12 -12.45 -1.21
C ALA A 99 5.42 -13.94 -1.08
N SER A 100 6.60 -14.30 -0.56
CA SER A 100 7.04 -15.68 -0.30
C SER A 100 6.63 -16.19 1.08
N ALA A 101 5.89 -15.40 1.87
CA ALA A 101 5.51 -15.80 3.21
C ALA A 101 4.59 -17.04 3.18
N SER A 102 4.84 -17.99 4.14
CA SER A 102 4.02 -19.19 4.30
C SER A 102 2.52 -18.90 4.28
N PRO A 103 1.67 -19.82 3.78
CA PRO A 103 0.22 -19.61 3.69
C PRO A 103 -0.46 -19.36 5.03
N GLU A 104 0.16 -19.69 6.14
CA GLU A 104 -0.35 -19.42 7.48
C GLU A 104 0.63 -18.56 8.29
N PRO A 105 0.10 -17.62 9.09
CA PRO A 105 -1.29 -17.22 9.25
C PRO A 105 -1.85 -16.46 8.02
N GLU A 106 -3.13 -16.04 8.10
CA GLU A 106 -3.89 -15.40 6.99
C GLU A 106 -3.30 -14.10 6.49
N ALA A 107 -2.44 -13.44 7.27
CA ALA A 107 -1.72 -12.25 6.86
C ALA A 107 -0.25 -12.27 7.32
N ALA A 108 0.59 -11.58 6.54
CA ALA A 108 1.99 -11.29 6.90
C ALA A 108 2.27 -9.80 6.63
N LEU A 109 2.81 -9.09 7.63
CA LEU A 109 2.99 -7.65 7.60
C LEU A 109 4.44 -7.26 7.85
N LEU A 110 4.91 -6.17 7.24
CA LEU A 110 6.13 -5.51 7.69
C LEU A 110 5.89 -4.82 9.02
N ALA A 111 6.92 -4.79 9.86
CA ALA A 111 6.88 -4.12 11.15
C ALA A 111 8.19 -3.40 11.46
N GLU A 112 8.08 -2.30 12.19
CA GLU A 112 9.15 -1.59 12.90
C GLU A 112 8.85 -1.56 14.41
N ALA A 113 9.61 -0.78 15.18
CA ALA A 113 9.42 -0.66 16.63
C ALA A 113 8.02 -0.12 17.01
N GLU A 114 7.43 0.71 16.15
CA GLU A 114 6.09 1.29 16.32
C GLU A 114 4.97 0.28 16.08
N GLY A 115 5.28 -0.89 15.55
CA GLY A 115 4.33 -1.98 15.31
C GLY A 115 4.17 -2.38 13.85
N PRO A 116 3.16 -3.24 13.56
CA PRO A 116 2.89 -3.73 12.21
C PRO A 116 2.28 -2.65 11.32
N GLN A 117 2.68 -2.66 10.04
CA GLN A 117 2.15 -1.78 9.00
C GLN A 117 1.11 -2.50 8.14
N PRO A 118 -0.20 -2.22 8.36
CA PRO A 118 -1.26 -2.92 7.62
C PRO A 118 -1.28 -2.60 6.12
N LEU A 119 -0.63 -1.51 5.71
CA LEU A 119 -0.53 -1.08 4.31
C LEU A 119 0.85 -1.39 3.71
N ALA A 120 1.57 -2.36 4.27
CA ALA A 120 2.70 -3.04 3.69
C ALA A 120 2.61 -4.52 4.10
N ALA A 121 1.65 -5.25 3.51
CA ALA A 121 1.22 -6.55 4.02
C ALA A 121 0.65 -7.46 2.93
N LEU A 122 0.88 -8.76 3.07
CA LEU A 122 0.24 -9.81 2.30
C LEU A 122 -1.04 -10.26 3.00
N TYR A 123 -2.15 -10.29 2.28
CA TYR A 123 -3.45 -10.75 2.73
C TYR A 123 -3.97 -11.88 1.84
N ARG A 124 -4.71 -12.83 2.42
CA ARG A 124 -5.21 -14.01 1.71
C ARG A 124 -6.71 -13.93 1.45
N PRO A 125 -7.22 -14.60 0.38
CA PRO A 125 -8.65 -14.63 0.06
C PRO A 125 -9.53 -15.18 1.17
N SER A 126 -9.01 -16.05 2.04
CA SER A 126 -9.72 -16.57 3.22
C SER A 126 -10.25 -15.48 4.17
N LEU A 127 -9.70 -14.27 4.08
CA LEU A 127 -10.14 -13.11 4.87
C LEU A 127 -11.41 -12.43 4.36
N LEU A 128 -11.87 -12.73 3.16
CA LEU A 128 -13.04 -12.07 2.55
C LEU A 128 -14.27 -12.08 3.46
N PRO A 129 -14.71 -13.19 4.09
CA PRO A 129 -15.89 -13.19 4.95
C PRO A 129 -15.75 -12.26 6.17
N THR A 130 -14.56 -12.21 6.76
CA THR A 130 -14.25 -11.31 7.88
C THR A 130 -14.31 -9.85 7.45
N ILE A 131 -13.66 -9.52 6.32
CA ILE A 131 -13.64 -8.16 5.76
C ILE A 131 -15.07 -7.71 5.42
N GLU A 132 -15.87 -8.54 4.76
CA GLU A 132 -17.26 -8.22 4.40
C GLU A 132 -18.12 -7.97 5.64
N THR A 133 -17.96 -8.79 6.69
CA THR A 133 -18.63 -8.59 7.97
C THR A 133 -18.24 -7.25 8.61
N MET A 134 -16.98 -6.88 8.58
CA MET A 134 -16.49 -5.60 9.11
C MET A 134 -17.08 -4.42 8.35
N LEU A 135 -17.03 -4.47 7.01
CA LEU A 135 -17.56 -3.42 6.13
C LEU A 135 -19.07 -3.22 6.34
N ALA A 136 -19.84 -4.33 6.45
CA ALA A 136 -21.27 -4.28 6.73
C ALA A 136 -21.62 -3.62 8.09
N ARG A 137 -20.68 -3.66 9.04
CA ARG A 137 -20.79 -3.00 10.35
C ARG A 137 -20.21 -1.58 10.38
N GLY A 138 -19.74 -1.05 9.24
CA GLY A 138 -19.11 0.27 9.15
C GLY A 138 -17.71 0.33 9.79
N ARG A 139 -17.05 -0.81 10.06
CA ARG A 139 -15.68 -0.88 10.58
C ARG A 139 -14.71 -0.86 9.41
N LEU A 140 -14.08 0.29 9.18
CA LEU A 140 -13.28 0.55 7.97
C LEU A 140 -11.77 0.56 8.23
N ALA A 141 -11.34 0.55 9.49
CA ALA A 141 -9.94 0.70 9.83
C ALA A 141 -9.16 -0.61 9.64
N MET A 142 -8.05 -0.55 8.92
CA MET A 142 -7.16 -1.71 8.74
C MET A 142 -6.61 -2.25 10.06
N ARG A 143 -6.44 -1.39 11.06
CA ARG A 143 -6.00 -1.83 12.40
C ARG A 143 -7.04 -2.70 13.10
N ASP A 144 -8.33 -2.44 12.87
CA ASP A 144 -9.40 -3.26 13.42
C ASP A 144 -9.38 -4.67 12.80
N LEU A 145 -9.03 -4.79 11.51
CA LEU A 145 -8.86 -6.08 10.86
C LEU A 145 -7.77 -6.91 11.57
N LEU A 146 -6.66 -6.30 11.95
CA LEU A 146 -5.60 -7.01 12.67
C LEU A 146 -6.03 -7.54 14.04
N GLY A 147 -7.06 -6.96 14.65
CA GLY A 147 -7.68 -7.47 15.88
C GLY A 147 -8.57 -8.70 15.69
N GLU A 148 -8.98 -8.98 14.46
CA GLU A 148 -9.93 -10.08 14.12
C GLU A 148 -9.23 -11.28 13.49
N ILE A 149 -7.97 -11.17 13.05
CA ILE A 149 -7.27 -12.17 12.24
C ILE A 149 -5.96 -12.62 12.87
N GLY A 150 -5.50 -13.81 12.49
CA GLY A 150 -4.13 -14.23 12.74
C GLY A 150 -3.16 -13.58 11.76
N PHE A 151 -2.04 -13.05 12.26
CA PHE A 151 -0.99 -12.52 11.40
C PHE A 151 0.40 -12.78 11.99
N ARG A 152 1.40 -12.68 11.13
CA ARG A 152 2.81 -12.61 11.55
C ARG A 152 3.43 -11.30 11.06
N THR A 153 4.53 -10.93 11.70
CA THR A 153 5.34 -9.80 11.28
C THR A 153 6.68 -10.23 10.72
N LEU A 154 7.16 -9.49 9.74
CA LEU A 154 8.53 -9.54 9.23
C LEU A 154 9.17 -8.17 9.51
N PRO A 155 10.43 -8.13 9.95
CA PRO A 155 11.09 -6.85 10.18
C PRO A 155 11.25 -6.08 8.87
N ALA A 156 10.86 -4.81 8.87
CA ALA A 156 11.16 -3.91 7.77
C ALA A 156 12.66 -3.56 7.79
N THR A 157 13.30 -3.60 6.64
CA THR A 157 14.74 -3.35 6.53
C THR A 157 15.01 -2.01 5.88
N THR A 158 15.90 -1.24 6.47
CA THR A 158 16.39 0.01 5.88
C THR A 158 17.19 -0.30 4.61
N ALA A 159 16.65 0.06 3.45
CA ALA A 159 17.35 -0.08 2.17
C ALA A 159 18.38 1.01 1.95
N HIS A 160 18.12 2.22 2.47
CA HIS A 160 18.95 3.40 2.30
C HIS A 160 19.14 4.11 3.62
N VAL A 161 20.37 4.49 3.94
CA VAL A 161 20.73 5.17 5.19
C VAL A 161 19.91 6.46 5.35
N GLY A 162 19.30 6.63 6.51
CA GLY A 162 18.48 7.80 6.82
C GLY A 162 17.05 7.79 6.23
N CYS A 163 16.66 6.70 5.54
CA CYS A 163 15.33 6.53 4.99
C CYS A 163 14.58 5.42 5.76
N PRO A 164 13.77 5.75 6.77
CA PRO A 164 12.99 4.75 7.50
C PRO A 164 12.02 4.04 6.55
N PRO A 165 12.00 2.69 6.51
CA PRO A 165 11.28 1.94 5.48
C PRO A 165 9.76 2.12 5.55
N LEU A 166 9.19 2.31 6.73
CA LEU A 166 7.75 2.47 6.93
C LEU A 166 7.32 3.92 7.23
N ALA A 167 8.18 4.91 6.90
CA ALA A 167 7.84 6.32 7.05
C ALA A 167 6.71 6.72 6.10
N ASN A 168 5.56 7.10 6.68
CA ASN A 168 4.41 7.61 5.93
C ASN A 168 4.57 9.09 5.58
N LEU A 169 3.98 9.51 4.46
CA LEU A 169 3.94 10.90 4.00
C LEU A 169 2.55 11.51 4.23
N ASN A 170 2.22 11.86 5.46
CA ASN A 170 0.90 12.37 5.84
C ASN A 170 0.82 13.89 5.86
N THR A 171 1.94 14.58 6.08
CA THR A 171 2.02 16.04 6.16
C THR A 171 2.94 16.60 5.07
N PRO A 172 2.82 17.90 4.74
CA PRO A 172 3.75 18.57 3.82
C PRO A 172 5.20 18.50 4.30
N GLU A 173 5.43 18.56 5.62
CA GLU A 173 6.75 18.50 6.24
C GLU A 173 7.38 17.12 6.09
N GLU A 174 6.59 16.04 6.32
CA GLU A 174 7.03 14.66 6.10
C GLU A 174 7.37 14.41 4.63
N TYR A 175 6.56 14.93 3.72
CA TYR A 175 6.83 14.85 2.28
C TYR A 175 8.11 15.58 1.90
N ALA A 176 8.30 16.83 2.36
CA ALA A 176 9.52 17.59 2.07
C ALA A 176 10.78 16.89 2.63
N ALA A 177 10.67 16.34 3.85
CA ALA A 177 11.75 15.56 4.45
C ALA A 177 12.05 14.28 3.65
N ALA A 178 11.03 13.60 3.13
CA ALA A 178 11.21 12.41 2.30
C ALA A 178 11.91 12.73 0.97
N VAL A 179 11.50 13.79 0.30
CA VAL A 179 12.18 14.25 -0.94
C VAL A 179 13.65 14.57 -0.67
N ALA A 180 13.95 15.30 0.41
CA ALA A 180 15.33 15.61 0.79
C ALA A 180 16.17 14.35 1.08
N ARG A 181 15.60 13.37 1.79
CA ARG A 181 16.26 12.06 2.06
C ARG A 181 16.50 11.27 0.79
N ALA A 182 15.49 11.19 -0.09
CA ALA A 182 15.61 10.49 -1.37
C ALA A 182 16.71 11.09 -2.25
N ALA A 183 16.80 12.42 -2.31
CA ALA A 183 17.86 13.13 -3.03
C ALA A 183 19.24 12.87 -2.41
N ALA A 184 19.37 12.93 -1.08
CA ALA A 184 20.62 12.64 -0.39
C ALA A 184 21.09 11.19 -0.59
N ALA A 185 20.15 10.25 -0.69
CA ALA A 185 20.41 8.84 -0.97
C ALA A 185 20.58 8.53 -2.49
N ARG A 186 20.49 9.55 -3.35
CA ARG A 186 20.56 9.43 -4.83
C ARG A 186 19.53 8.48 -5.42
N LEU A 187 18.33 8.48 -4.86
CA LEU A 187 17.19 7.68 -5.34
C LEU A 187 16.38 8.42 -6.41
N ILE A 188 16.40 9.75 -6.33
CA ILE A 188 15.69 10.68 -7.24
C ILE A 188 16.63 11.74 -7.75
#